data_c2f6a84a3aeba4d7150bfe816e62d293
#
_entry.id   c2f6a84a3aeba4d7150bfe816e62d293
#
_cell.length_a   1.000
_cell.length_b   1.000
_cell.length_c   1.000
_cell.angle_alpha   90.00
_cell.angle_beta   90.00
_cell.angle_gamma   90.00
#
_symmetry.space_group_name_H-M   'P 1'
#
loop_
_entity.id
_entity.type
_entity.pdbx_description
1 polymer ?
#
loop_
_entity_poly.entity_id
_entity_poly.type
_entity_poly.pdbx_seq_one_letter_code
_entity_poly.pdbx_strand_id
1 'polypeptide(L)'
;MAKYLITRKIPGASSIAKHELDSLGKGSEDILAAMQNEEKDIQKEQSFVAGDAIYCVYNAASEDRIHEHAERSKGVVTEIAEISSVIKHNTSVIS
;
A
#
# COMPACT_ATOMS: atom_id res chain seq x y z
N MET A 1 14.33 -7.36 -1.74
CA MET A 1 13.48 -6.44 -0.97
C MET A 1 12.53 -7.24 -0.09
N ALA A 2 12.20 -6.73 1.07
CA ALA A 2 11.20 -7.32 1.92
C ALA A 2 9.80 -6.90 1.46
N LYS A 3 8.80 -7.71 1.81
CA LYS A 3 7.41 -7.44 1.49
C LYS A 3 6.70 -7.05 2.78
N TYR A 4 5.86 -6.02 2.73
CA TYR A 4 5.16 -5.49 3.90
C TYR A 4 3.68 -5.35 3.65
N LEU A 5 2.89 -5.62 4.69
CA LEU A 5 1.46 -5.31 4.70
C LEU A 5 1.26 -4.06 5.54
N ILE A 6 0.65 -3.05 4.94
CA ILE A 6 0.42 -1.75 5.58
C ILE A 6 -1.08 -1.60 5.78
N THR A 7 -1.47 -1.24 7.00
CA THR A 7 -2.86 -0.92 7.31
C THR A 7 -2.98 0.58 7.51
N ARG A 8 -3.96 1.18 6.83
CA ARG A 8 -4.32 2.58 6.96
C ARG A 8 -5.76 2.66 7.40
N LYS A 9 -6.00 2.99 8.66
CA LYS A 9 -7.37 3.18 9.14
C LYS A 9 -7.89 4.52 8.63
N ILE A 10 -8.98 4.45 7.88
CA ILE A 10 -9.63 5.62 7.31
C ILE A 10 -11.13 5.39 7.49
N PRO A 11 -11.76 6.01 8.50
CA PRO A 11 -13.19 5.84 8.71
C PRO A 11 -13.98 6.14 7.44
N GLY A 12 -14.87 5.23 7.06
CA GLY A 12 -15.66 5.39 5.84
C GLY A 12 -14.91 5.06 4.56
N ALA A 13 -13.75 4.39 4.63
CA ALA A 13 -12.94 4.09 3.44
C ALA A 13 -13.74 3.42 2.33
N SER A 14 -14.60 2.45 2.66
CA SER A 14 -15.41 1.73 1.67
C SER A 14 -16.49 2.59 1.03
N SER A 15 -16.76 3.77 1.59
CA SER A 15 -17.73 4.72 1.03
C SER A 15 -17.09 5.82 0.19
N ILE A 16 -15.76 5.81 0.07
CA ILE A 16 -15.06 6.79 -0.76
C ILE A 16 -15.37 6.50 -2.23
N ALA A 17 -15.73 7.54 -2.98
CA ALA A 17 -16.06 7.39 -4.39
C ALA A 17 -14.85 6.91 -5.18
N LYS A 18 -15.08 6.12 -6.22
CA LYS A 18 -14.01 5.54 -7.03
C LYS A 18 -13.07 6.60 -7.59
N HIS A 19 -13.59 7.73 -8.06
CA HIS A 19 -12.75 8.78 -8.62
C HIS A 19 -11.83 9.41 -7.58
N GLU A 20 -12.26 9.48 -6.32
CA GLU A 20 -11.41 9.96 -5.22
C GLU A 20 -10.34 8.94 -4.88
N LEU A 21 -10.69 7.65 -4.87
CA LEU A 21 -9.71 6.57 -4.66
C LEU A 21 -8.66 6.57 -5.76
N ASP A 22 -9.07 6.77 -7.00
CA ASP A 22 -8.16 6.83 -8.14
C ASP A 22 -7.20 8.02 -8.01
N SER A 23 -7.70 9.17 -7.56
CA SER A 23 -6.86 10.36 -7.33
C SER A 23 -5.86 10.14 -6.21
N LEU A 24 -6.28 9.50 -5.11
CA LEU A 24 -5.37 9.16 -4.01
C LEU A 24 -4.28 8.19 -4.48
N GLY A 25 -4.69 7.19 -5.26
CA GLY A 25 -3.76 6.22 -5.83
C GLY A 25 -2.74 6.87 -6.75
N LYS A 26 -3.20 7.79 -7.60
CA LYS A 26 -2.30 8.50 -8.51
C LYS A 26 -1.28 9.35 -7.74
N GLY A 27 -1.72 10.07 -6.73
CA GLY A 27 -0.82 10.87 -5.89
C GLY A 27 0.23 10.00 -5.21
N SER A 28 -0.17 8.85 -4.70
CA SER A 28 0.75 7.87 -4.11
C SER A 28 1.76 7.36 -5.14
N GLU A 29 1.31 7.03 -6.35
CA GLU A 29 2.18 6.53 -7.42
C GLU A 29 3.19 7.58 -7.87
N ASP A 30 2.78 8.84 -7.95
CA ASP A 30 3.68 9.93 -8.33
C ASP A 30 4.84 10.05 -7.34
N ILE A 31 4.57 9.89 -6.05
CA ILE A 31 5.61 9.93 -5.01
C ILE A 31 6.49 8.70 -5.08
N LEU A 32 5.90 7.52 -5.31
CA LEU A 32 6.69 6.30 -5.49
C LEU A 32 7.65 6.43 -6.66
N ALA A 33 7.17 6.98 -7.79
CA ALA A 33 8.01 7.22 -8.96
C ALA A 33 9.16 8.18 -8.64
N ALA A 34 8.88 9.25 -7.88
CA ALA A 34 9.91 10.20 -7.47
C ALA A 34 10.96 9.52 -6.59
N MET A 35 10.53 8.69 -5.64
CA MET A 35 11.45 7.96 -4.77
C MET A 35 12.30 6.97 -5.57
N GLN A 36 11.73 6.28 -6.54
CA GLN A 36 12.47 5.36 -7.41
C GLN A 36 13.51 6.11 -8.24
N ASN A 37 13.17 7.31 -8.72
CA ASN A 37 14.12 8.17 -9.43
C ASN A 37 15.27 8.64 -8.53
N GLU A 38 15.05 8.66 -7.22
CA GLU A 38 16.10 8.95 -6.22
C GLU A 38 16.87 7.68 -5.83
N GLU A 39 16.69 6.59 -6.55
CA GLU A 39 17.33 5.30 -6.30
C GLU A 39 16.91 4.67 -4.96
N LYS A 40 15.70 4.96 -4.50
CA LYS A 40 15.14 4.36 -3.30
C LYS A 40 14.29 3.16 -3.68
N ASP A 41 14.59 2.03 -3.06
CA ASP A 41 13.91 0.77 -3.36
C ASP A 41 12.57 0.71 -2.64
N ILE A 42 11.52 1.05 -3.34
CA ILE A 42 10.14 0.92 -2.87
C ILE A 42 9.21 0.72 -4.05
N GLN A 43 8.20 -0.13 -3.86
CA GLN A 43 7.24 -0.47 -4.87
C GLN A 43 5.94 -0.89 -4.18
N LYS A 44 4.80 -0.45 -4.69
CA LYS A 44 3.49 -0.89 -4.20
C LYS A 44 2.92 -1.88 -5.20
N GLU A 45 2.57 -3.07 -4.73
CA GLU A 45 1.97 -4.08 -5.60
C GLU A 45 0.48 -3.85 -5.82
N GLN A 46 -0.25 -3.69 -4.73
CA GLN A 46 -1.70 -3.50 -4.80
C GLN A 46 -2.23 -2.98 -3.48
N SER A 47 -3.45 -2.50 -3.51
CA SER A 47 -4.17 -2.03 -2.35
C SER A 47 -5.57 -2.60 -2.33
N PHE A 48 -6.10 -2.81 -1.14
CA PHE A 48 -7.46 -3.27 -0.92
C PHE A 48 -8.19 -2.27 -0.05
N VAL A 49 -9.40 -1.90 -0.45
CA VAL A 49 -10.27 -1.08 0.39
C VAL A 49 -11.29 -2.02 1.01
N ALA A 50 -11.34 -2.07 2.33
CA ALA A 50 -12.25 -2.96 3.04
C ALA A 50 -12.64 -2.32 4.37
N GLY A 51 -13.96 -2.22 4.62
CA GLY A 51 -14.47 -1.61 5.84
C GLY A 51 -13.97 -0.18 6.01
N ASP A 52 -13.34 0.09 7.14
CA ASP A 52 -12.81 1.40 7.47
C ASP A 52 -11.29 1.44 7.35
N ALA A 53 -10.74 0.77 6.34
CA ALA A 53 -9.30 0.73 6.15
C ALA A 53 -8.92 0.51 4.69
N ILE A 54 -7.69 0.88 4.38
CA ILE A 54 -7.03 0.54 3.13
C ILE A 54 -5.80 -0.28 3.49
N TYR A 55 -5.67 -1.44 2.87
CA TYR A 55 -4.55 -2.35 3.07
C TYR A 55 -3.67 -2.32 1.83
N CYS A 56 -2.39 -2.09 2.01
CA CYS A 56 -1.44 -2.00 0.90
C CYS A 56 -0.33 -3.03 1.05
N VAL A 57 0.07 -3.62 -0.06
CA VAL A 57 1.23 -4.52 -0.09
C VAL A 57 2.36 -3.77 -0.79
N TYR A 58 3.47 -3.61 -0.08
CA TYR A 58 4.67 -2.95 -0.57
C TYR A 58 5.84 -3.91 -0.63
N ASN A 59 6.74 -3.68 -1.57
CA ASN A 59 8.09 -4.25 -1.53
C ASN A 59 9.04 -3.07 -1.32
N ALA A 60 9.88 -3.16 -0.32
CA ALA A 60 10.79 -2.07 0.04
C ALA A 60 12.07 -2.60 0.65
N ALA A 61 13.13 -1.81 0.59
CA ALA A 61 14.40 -2.16 1.19
C ALA A 61 14.29 -2.26 2.72
N SER A 62 13.45 -1.42 3.32
CA SER A 62 13.21 -1.40 4.76
C SER A 62 11.91 -0.66 5.07
N GLU A 63 11.46 -0.75 6.32
CA GLU A 63 10.30 0.02 6.79
C GLU A 63 10.49 1.53 6.63
N ASP A 64 11.74 2.01 6.73
CA ASP A 64 12.04 3.43 6.59
C ASP A 64 11.55 3.99 5.26
N ARG A 65 11.63 3.21 4.19
CA ARG A 65 11.14 3.62 2.88
C ARG A 65 9.62 3.82 2.88
N ILE A 66 8.90 2.97 3.62
CA ILE A 66 7.45 3.05 3.74
C ILE A 66 7.06 4.28 4.55
N HIS A 67 7.75 4.54 5.65
CA HIS A 67 7.52 5.74 6.45
C HIS A 67 7.83 7.01 5.67
N GLU A 68 8.90 7.01 4.89
CA GLU A 68 9.25 8.13 4.02
C GLU A 68 8.15 8.40 2.99
N HIS A 69 7.65 7.34 2.35
CA HIS A 69 6.56 7.47 1.39
C HIS A 69 5.30 8.04 2.06
N ALA A 70 4.95 7.52 3.23
CA ALA A 70 3.80 8.00 3.98
C ALA A 70 3.94 9.48 4.33
N GLU A 71 5.10 9.90 4.80
CA GLU A 71 5.37 11.28 5.15
C GLU A 71 5.25 12.20 3.93
N ARG A 72 5.85 11.80 2.81
CA ARG A 72 5.84 12.60 1.58
C ARG A 72 4.46 12.68 0.96
N SER A 73 3.67 11.63 1.07
CA SER A 73 2.29 11.60 0.53
C SER A 73 1.25 12.08 1.53
N LYS A 74 1.67 12.41 2.76
CA LYS A 74 0.78 12.79 3.87
C LYS A 74 -0.23 11.69 4.17
N GLY A 75 0.19 10.44 4.01
CA GLY A 75 -0.65 9.30 4.29
C GLY A 75 -0.57 8.86 5.74
N VAL A 76 -1.56 8.07 6.15
CA VAL A 76 -1.60 7.48 7.48
C VAL A 76 -1.04 6.06 7.40
N VAL A 77 -0.16 5.72 8.35
CA VAL A 77 0.27 4.32 8.54
C VAL A 77 -0.14 3.94 9.95
N THR A 78 -1.15 3.08 10.06
CA THR A 78 -1.64 2.62 11.35
C THR A 78 -0.82 1.42 11.83
N GLU A 79 -0.54 0.49 10.95
CA GLU A 79 0.25 -0.70 11.25
C GLU A 79 1.12 -1.08 10.05
N ILE A 80 2.30 -1.63 10.34
CA ILE A 80 3.18 -2.24 9.35
C ILE A 80 3.54 -3.62 9.86
N ALA A 81 3.40 -4.63 9.02
CA ALA A 81 3.86 -5.98 9.32
C ALA A 81 4.66 -6.52 8.15
N GLU A 82 5.83 -7.06 8.43
CA GLU A 82 6.59 -7.73 7.38
C GLU A 82 5.91 -9.05 7.04
N ILE A 83 5.71 -9.29 5.74
CA ILE A 83 5.14 -10.54 5.25
C ILE A 83 6.27 -11.55 5.17
N SER A 84 6.26 -12.54 6.06
CA SER A 84 7.33 -13.53 6.13
C SER A 84 7.21 -14.60 5.05
N SER A 85 5.98 -14.90 4.62
CA SER A 85 5.75 -15.85 3.55
C SER A 85 4.37 -15.63 2.92
N VAL A 86 4.23 -16.13 1.70
CA VAL A 86 2.96 -16.06 0.97
C VAL A 86 2.52 -17.48 0.67
N ILE A 87 1.29 -17.79 1.05
CA ILE A 87 0.69 -19.09 0.73
C ILE A 87 -0.23 -18.87 -0.46
N LYS A 88 0.09 -19.52 -1.55
CA LYS A 88 -0.75 -19.48 -2.75
C LYS A 88 -1.66 -20.67 -2.75
N HIS A 89 -2.92 -20.44 -3.03
CA HIS A 89 -3.93 -21.47 -3.10
C HIS A 89 -4.32 -21.72 -4.56
N ASN A 90 -4.52 -22.97 -4.87
CA ASN A 90 -4.95 -23.38 -6.20
C ASN A 90 -6.24 -24.22 -6.07
N THR A 91 -7.21 -23.60 -5.40
CA THR A 91 -8.53 -24.22 -5.25
C THR A 91 -9.31 -23.99 -6.52
N SER A 92 -9.81 -25.04 -7.14
CA SER A 92 -10.55 -24.93 -8.40
C SER A 92 -12.01 -24.59 -8.17
N VAL A 93 -12.26 -23.65 -7.29
CA VAL A 93 -13.61 -23.14 -7.06
C VAL A 93 -13.87 -22.04 -8.05
N ILE A 94 -15.01 -22.14 -8.71
CA ILE A 94 -15.46 -21.13 -9.63
C ILE A 94 -16.63 -20.38 -9.01
N SER A 95 -16.50 -19.11 -8.92
CA SER A 95 -17.57 -18.27 -8.39
C SER A 95 -18.20 -17.46 -9.48
#